data_bdd82a0e0b0e7c480f3db4e43e9d6539
#
_entry.id   bdd82a0e0b0e7c480f3db4e43e9d6539
#
_cell.length_a   1.000
_cell.length_b   1.000
_cell.length_c   1.000
_cell.angle_alpha   90.00
_cell.angle_beta   90.00
_cell.angle_gamma   90.00
#
_symmetry.space_group_name_H-M   'P 1'
#
loop_
_entity.id
_entity.type
_entity.pdbx_description
1 polymer ?
#
loop_
_entity_poly.entity_id
_entity_poly.type
_entity_poly.pdbx_seq_one_letter_code
_entity_poly.pdbx_strand_id
1 'polypeptide(L)'
;MANLFELADDDQIKEGPDAIYLYGVDPAMFPTDINSETVFFDDEPNQILIGFVPGNDQYGYFGYLKKMVLTLHNVVMMKKGILPFHGAAFRITNLDKSVFTIAIIGDTATGKSETLEALRIMGNGYIADLKIIADDMGSFEIDETNHQILCYGTEIGAFVRLDDLEKGYAFEQIDRAIIMSPQKTNARVILPVTTVDCILKGFPIDYIFYANNHEEIDEFHPVIERFPDIEKALEVFQEGKAMSKGTTTSVGIVNSYFANIFGPIQYFDLHEKIAQRYFSEFFKANIFIGQIRTRLGIPGQEMNGPQTASTALIELVGLKSKK
;
A
#
# COMPACT_ATOMS: atom_id res chain seq x y z
N MET A 1 -3.00 18.29 -1.78
CA MET A 1 -3.73 17.15 -2.41
C MET A 1 -3.23 16.93 -3.83
N ALA A 2 -3.22 17.93 -4.72
CA ALA A 2 -2.77 17.78 -6.11
C ALA A 2 -1.36 17.16 -6.31
N ASN A 3 -0.48 17.21 -5.30
CA ASN A 3 0.84 16.55 -5.37
C ASN A 3 0.80 15.08 -4.94
N LEU A 4 -0.31 14.61 -4.38
CA LEU A 4 -0.49 13.23 -3.91
C LEU A 4 -1.49 12.48 -4.78
N PHE A 5 -2.56 13.16 -5.17
CA PHE A 5 -3.62 12.64 -6.02
C PHE A 5 -3.82 13.55 -7.23
N GLU A 6 -4.36 13.01 -8.31
CA GLU A 6 -4.72 13.81 -9.47
C GLU A 6 -6.04 14.56 -9.22
N LEU A 7 -6.23 15.66 -9.94
CA LEU A 7 -7.50 16.37 -9.95
C LEU A 7 -8.45 15.74 -10.98
N ALA A 8 -9.73 15.77 -10.67
CA ALA A 8 -10.77 15.29 -11.58
C ALA A 8 -10.80 16.13 -12.87
N ASP A 9 -11.01 15.48 -13.99
CA ASP A 9 -11.26 16.11 -15.29
C ASP A 9 -12.74 16.51 -15.44
N ASP A 10 -13.07 17.18 -16.55
CA ASP A 10 -14.40 17.69 -16.80
C ASP A 10 -15.47 16.59 -16.94
N ASP A 11 -15.08 15.38 -17.37
CA ASP A 11 -16.04 14.28 -17.53
C ASP A 11 -16.31 13.63 -16.17
N GLN A 12 -15.29 13.41 -15.33
CA GLN A 12 -15.45 12.96 -13.95
C GLN A 12 -16.30 13.94 -13.12
N ILE A 13 -16.11 15.25 -13.33
CA ILE A 13 -16.92 16.27 -12.65
C ILE A 13 -18.41 16.18 -13.05
N LYS A 14 -18.70 15.88 -14.32
CA LYS A 14 -20.09 15.71 -14.80
C LYS A 14 -20.75 14.44 -14.27
N GLU A 15 -19.98 13.36 -14.13
CA GLU A 15 -20.48 12.08 -13.57
C GLU A 15 -20.78 12.20 -12.07
N GLY A 16 -20.13 13.13 -11.38
CA GLY A 16 -20.26 13.32 -9.94
C GLY A 16 -19.36 12.38 -9.13
N PRO A 17 -19.26 12.59 -7.82
CA PRO A 17 -18.36 11.83 -6.97
C PRO A 17 -18.96 10.51 -6.50
N ASP A 18 -18.17 9.44 -6.43
CA ASP A 18 -18.50 8.21 -5.69
C ASP A 18 -18.46 8.45 -4.15
N ALA A 19 -17.71 9.45 -3.70
CA ALA A 19 -17.53 9.75 -2.28
C ALA A 19 -17.31 11.25 -2.03
N ILE A 20 -17.73 11.70 -0.84
CA ILE A 20 -17.55 13.08 -0.36
C ILE A 20 -16.74 13.03 0.94
N TYR A 21 -15.72 13.87 1.01
CA TYR A 21 -14.91 14.02 2.20
C TYR A 21 -15.04 15.43 2.80
N LEU A 22 -15.50 15.51 4.05
CA LEU A 22 -15.65 16.76 4.80
C LEU A 22 -14.57 16.82 5.88
N TYR A 23 -13.61 17.73 5.69
CA TYR A 23 -12.52 17.98 6.61
C TYR A 23 -12.73 19.26 7.39
N GLY A 24 -12.49 19.21 8.71
CA GLY A 24 -12.66 20.38 9.56
C GLY A 24 -14.11 20.67 9.95
N VAL A 25 -14.93 19.63 10.05
CA VAL A 25 -16.33 19.76 10.51
C VAL A 25 -16.37 20.20 11.97
N ASP A 26 -17.30 21.11 12.30
CA ASP A 26 -17.48 21.57 13.68
C ASP A 26 -17.69 20.36 14.62
N PRO A 27 -16.82 20.17 15.63
CA PRO A 27 -16.95 19.07 16.59
C PRO A 27 -18.33 18.98 17.25
N ALA A 28 -19.04 20.10 17.41
CA ALA A 28 -20.39 20.14 17.98
C ALA A 28 -21.45 19.45 17.09
N MET A 29 -21.14 19.20 15.83
CA MET A 29 -22.03 18.48 14.90
C MET A 29 -21.87 16.96 14.98
N PHE A 30 -20.85 16.46 15.68
CA PHE A 30 -20.67 15.02 15.87
C PHE A 30 -21.58 14.54 17.00
N PRO A 31 -22.19 13.34 16.86
CA PRO A 31 -22.92 12.71 17.95
C PRO A 31 -22.01 12.49 19.17
N THR A 32 -22.48 12.84 20.35
CA THR A 32 -21.69 12.79 21.60
C THR A 32 -21.40 11.38 22.09
N ASP A 33 -22.11 10.38 21.56
CA ASP A 33 -21.98 8.97 21.85
C ASP A 33 -20.98 8.26 20.89
N ILE A 34 -20.49 8.93 19.86
CA ILE A 34 -19.48 8.39 18.94
C ILE A 34 -18.09 8.70 19.47
N ASN A 35 -17.47 7.70 20.06
CA ASN A 35 -16.08 7.76 20.56
C ASN A 35 -15.09 7.50 19.41
N SER A 36 -15.36 8.04 18.21
CA SER A 36 -14.57 7.84 17.01
C SER A 36 -13.87 9.11 16.60
N GLU A 37 -12.61 8.99 16.22
CA GLU A 37 -11.80 10.10 15.68
C GLU A 37 -12.29 10.58 14.32
N THR A 38 -12.99 9.72 13.58
CA THR A 38 -13.56 9.99 12.27
C THR A 38 -14.91 9.28 12.13
N VAL A 39 -15.80 9.87 11.35
CA VAL A 39 -17.12 9.30 11.08
C VAL A 39 -17.21 8.96 9.60
N PHE A 40 -17.79 7.81 9.34
CA PHE A 40 -18.05 7.30 8.00
C PHE A 40 -19.55 7.01 7.86
N PHE A 41 -20.14 7.45 6.77
CA PHE A 41 -21.53 7.22 6.46
C PHE A 41 -21.70 6.73 5.02
N ASP A 42 -22.46 5.67 4.82
CA ASP A 42 -22.85 5.15 3.52
C ASP A 42 -24.29 5.58 3.19
N ASP A 43 -24.45 6.54 2.31
CA ASP A 43 -25.74 6.95 1.79
C ASP A 43 -26.14 6.03 0.62
N GLU A 44 -26.57 4.83 0.96
CA GLU A 44 -26.96 3.81 -0.02
C GLU A 44 -28.01 4.30 -1.02
N PRO A 45 -29.07 5.04 -0.63
CA PRO A 45 -30.06 5.58 -1.57
C PRO A 45 -29.46 6.48 -2.65
N ASN A 46 -28.46 7.27 -2.32
CA ASN A 46 -27.78 8.18 -3.24
C ASN A 46 -26.48 7.59 -3.81
N GLN A 47 -26.07 6.39 -3.37
CA GLN A 47 -24.85 5.72 -3.76
C GLN A 47 -23.57 6.55 -3.51
N ILE A 48 -23.56 7.32 -2.43
CA ILE A 48 -22.46 8.20 -2.04
C ILE A 48 -21.90 7.80 -0.67
N LEU A 49 -20.60 7.67 -0.59
CA LEU A 49 -19.91 7.52 0.68
C LEU A 49 -19.50 8.88 1.23
N ILE A 50 -19.70 9.11 2.53
CA ILE A 50 -19.36 10.39 3.15
C ILE A 50 -18.43 10.13 4.34
N GLY A 51 -17.26 10.77 4.30
CA GLY A 51 -16.31 10.77 5.40
C GLY A 51 -16.22 12.13 6.08
N PHE A 52 -16.15 12.14 7.41
CA PHE A 52 -16.08 13.36 8.23
C PHE A 52 -14.86 13.31 9.14
N VAL A 53 -14.13 14.40 9.25
CA VAL A 53 -13.07 14.60 10.23
C VAL A 53 -13.29 15.89 10.99
N PRO A 54 -13.23 15.88 12.34
CA PRO A 54 -13.46 17.08 13.15
C PRO A 54 -12.42 18.17 12.91
N GLY A 55 -12.83 19.44 13.05
CA GLY A 55 -12.02 20.63 12.87
C GLY A 55 -11.32 21.08 14.15
N ASN A 56 -10.65 20.17 14.87
CA ASN A 56 -9.84 20.51 16.02
C ASN A 56 -8.36 20.16 15.80
N ASP A 57 -7.47 20.72 16.64
CA ASP A 57 -6.02 20.60 16.49
C ASP A 57 -5.50 19.15 16.49
N GLN A 58 -6.20 18.26 17.15
CA GLN A 58 -5.89 16.83 17.23
C GLN A 58 -5.89 16.20 15.83
N TYR A 59 -6.75 16.65 14.93
CA TYR A 59 -6.92 16.13 13.57
C TYR A 59 -6.30 17.04 12.49
N GLY A 60 -5.60 18.09 12.89
CA GLY A 60 -4.90 19.02 11.98
C GLY A 60 -3.77 18.40 11.16
N TYR A 61 -3.45 17.13 11.42
CA TYR A 61 -2.41 16.40 10.71
C TYR A 61 -2.89 15.91 9.35
N PHE A 62 -2.14 16.23 8.31
CA PHE A 62 -2.47 15.87 6.92
C PHE A 62 -2.71 14.35 6.71
N GLY A 63 -2.13 13.50 7.54
CA GLY A 63 -2.36 12.04 7.51
C GLY A 63 -3.83 11.67 7.66
N TYR A 64 -4.63 12.42 8.43
CA TYR A 64 -6.09 12.19 8.52
C TYR A 64 -6.79 12.49 7.20
N LEU A 65 -6.35 13.53 6.49
CA LEU A 65 -6.87 13.84 5.15
C LEU A 65 -6.57 12.70 4.17
N LYS A 66 -5.31 12.26 4.10
CA LYS A 66 -4.89 11.15 3.24
C LYS A 66 -5.64 9.86 3.57
N LYS A 67 -5.64 9.46 4.86
CA LYS A 67 -6.25 8.20 5.29
C LYS A 67 -7.74 8.13 5.00
N MET A 68 -8.50 9.23 5.21
CA MET A 68 -9.92 9.24 4.89
C MET A 68 -10.17 9.08 3.39
N VAL A 69 -9.40 9.76 2.53
CA VAL A 69 -9.51 9.60 1.08
C VAL A 69 -9.28 8.14 0.68
N LEU A 70 -8.23 7.51 1.22
CA LEU A 70 -7.93 6.11 0.95
C LEU A 70 -8.99 5.14 1.51
N THR A 71 -9.56 5.44 2.69
CA THR A 71 -10.67 4.67 3.26
C THR A 71 -11.89 4.71 2.34
N LEU A 72 -12.29 5.90 1.89
CA LEU A 72 -13.42 6.06 0.97
C LEU A 72 -13.17 5.34 -0.35
N HIS A 73 -11.98 5.51 -0.93
CA HIS A 73 -11.57 4.79 -2.14
C HIS A 73 -11.70 3.28 -1.97
N ASN A 74 -11.14 2.71 -0.88
CA ASN A 74 -11.17 1.27 -0.66
C ASN A 74 -12.58 0.73 -0.51
N VAL A 75 -13.48 1.47 0.16
CA VAL A 75 -14.88 1.07 0.25
C VAL A 75 -15.57 1.11 -1.11
N VAL A 76 -15.31 2.13 -1.94
CA VAL A 76 -15.81 2.18 -3.33
C VAL A 76 -15.34 0.94 -4.10
N MET A 77 -14.04 0.59 -4.00
CA MET A 77 -13.50 -0.61 -4.65
C MET A 77 -14.17 -1.88 -4.15
N MET A 78 -14.33 -2.04 -2.83
CA MET A 78 -15.03 -3.20 -2.27
C MET A 78 -16.48 -3.30 -2.74
N LYS A 79 -17.22 -2.20 -2.81
CA LYS A 79 -18.60 -2.18 -3.36
C LYS A 79 -18.66 -2.56 -4.84
N LYS A 80 -17.58 -2.32 -5.60
CA LYS A 80 -17.41 -2.76 -6.99
C LYS A 80 -16.89 -4.21 -7.10
N GLY A 81 -16.65 -4.90 -5.98
CA GLY A 81 -16.11 -6.27 -5.94
C GLY A 81 -14.62 -6.37 -6.27
N ILE A 82 -13.90 -5.26 -6.19
CA ILE A 82 -12.47 -5.11 -6.41
C ILE A 82 -11.75 -5.26 -5.07
N LEU A 83 -10.59 -5.94 -5.04
CA LEU A 83 -9.83 -6.19 -3.82
C LEU A 83 -8.81 -5.08 -3.57
N PRO A 84 -9.03 -4.16 -2.60
CA PRO A 84 -8.01 -3.20 -2.20
C PRO A 84 -6.90 -3.89 -1.39
N PHE A 85 -5.69 -3.33 -1.43
CA PHE A 85 -4.58 -3.78 -0.60
C PHE A 85 -3.78 -2.59 -0.04
N HIS A 86 -3.15 -2.79 1.12
CA HIS A 86 -2.18 -1.87 1.71
C HIS A 86 -0.77 -2.40 1.43
N GLY A 87 -0.07 -1.75 0.51
CA GLY A 87 1.22 -2.26 0.05
C GLY A 87 1.85 -1.41 -1.03
N ALA A 88 3.08 -1.77 -1.38
CA ALA A 88 3.77 -1.24 -2.55
C ALA A 88 3.60 -2.19 -3.73
N ALA A 89 3.36 -1.66 -4.92
CA ALA A 89 3.35 -2.43 -6.15
C ALA A 89 4.23 -1.75 -7.21
N PHE A 90 4.98 -2.56 -7.92
CA PHE A 90 5.92 -2.08 -8.92
C PHE A 90 6.12 -3.08 -10.06
N ARG A 91 6.56 -2.57 -11.20
CA ARG A 91 6.85 -3.36 -12.39
C ARG A 91 8.32 -3.25 -12.74
N ILE A 92 8.98 -4.39 -12.84
CA ILE A 92 10.37 -4.51 -13.26
C ILE A 92 10.40 -4.89 -14.73
N THR A 93 11.22 -4.19 -15.51
CA THR A 93 11.62 -4.62 -16.84
C THR A 93 13.10 -4.98 -16.80
N ASN A 94 13.42 -6.21 -17.10
CA ASN A 94 14.80 -6.71 -17.12
C ASN A 94 15.54 -6.28 -18.39
N LEU A 95 16.86 -6.46 -18.41
CA LEU A 95 17.69 -6.14 -19.58
C LEU A 95 17.36 -7.05 -20.79
N ASP A 96 16.86 -8.25 -20.57
CA ASP A 96 16.40 -9.18 -21.61
C ASP A 96 14.96 -8.90 -22.07
N LYS A 97 14.34 -7.83 -21.57
CA LYS A 97 12.97 -7.38 -21.82
C LYS A 97 11.88 -8.24 -21.18
N SER A 98 12.22 -9.22 -20.36
CA SER A 98 11.22 -9.87 -19.50
C SER A 98 10.65 -8.85 -18.50
N VAL A 99 9.39 -9.00 -18.16
CA VAL A 99 8.66 -8.01 -17.34
C VAL A 99 7.90 -8.74 -16.25
N PHE A 100 7.99 -8.22 -15.03
CA PHE A 100 7.32 -8.78 -13.86
C PHE A 100 6.66 -7.68 -13.03
N THR A 101 5.44 -7.92 -12.59
CA THR A 101 4.71 -7.05 -11.68
C THR A 101 4.65 -7.70 -10.30
N ILE A 102 5.07 -6.97 -9.29
CA ILE A 102 5.23 -7.44 -7.92
C ILE A 102 4.43 -6.53 -6.99
N ALA A 103 3.67 -7.12 -6.08
CA ALA A 103 3.03 -6.42 -4.96
C ALA A 103 3.60 -6.95 -3.64
N ILE A 104 3.99 -6.03 -2.75
CA ILE A 104 4.43 -6.33 -1.38
C ILE A 104 3.41 -5.70 -0.43
N ILE A 105 2.60 -6.53 0.21
CA ILE A 105 1.51 -6.13 1.10
C ILE A 105 2.03 -6.18 2.54
N GLY A 106 1.77 -5.13 3.29
CA GLY A 106 2.22 -5.03 4.67
C GLY A 106 1.85 -3.69 5.29
N ASP A 107 1.75 -3.62 6.60
CA ASP A 107 1.45 -2.39 7.33
C ASP A 107 2.65 -1.42 7.32
N THR A 108 2.45 -0.25 7.89
CA THR A 108 3.52 0.76 8.04
C THR A 108 4.74 0.15 8.75
N ALA A 109 5.94 0.47 8.28
CA ALA A 109 7.22 -0.02 8.79
C ALA A 109 7.42 -1.56 8.66
N THR A 110 6.79 -2.20 7.69
CA THR A 110 7.06 -3.61 7.36
C THR A 110 8.18 -3.78 6.34
N GLY A 111 8.79 -2.72 5.87
CA GLY A 111 9.95 -2.78 4.96
C GLY A 111 9.59 -2.73 3.48
N LYS A 112 8.36 -2.39 3.10
CA LYS A 112 7.91 -2.31 1.69
C LYS A 112 8.71 -1.29 0.89
N SER A 113 8.69 -0.04 1.34
CA SER A 113 9.36 1.08 0.65
C SER A 113 10.88 0.95 0.73
N GLU A 114 11.41 0.47 1.86
CA GLU A 114 12.85 0.23 2.03
C GLU A 114 13.34 -0.91 1.11
N THR A 115 12.55 -1.97 0.91
CA THR A 115 12.84 -3.04 -0.04
C THR A 115 12.81 -2.52 -1.47
N LEU A 116 11.82 -1.70 -1.83
CA LEU A 116 11.72 -1.08 -3.15
C LEU A 116 12.90 -0.16 -3.42
N GLU A 117 13.32 0.65 -2.45
CA GLU A 117 14.47 1.54 -2.59
C GLU A 117 15.78 0.75 -2.71
N ALA A 118 15.98 -0.28 -1.88
CA ALA A 118 17.11 -1.17 -2.00
C ALA A 118 17.15 -1.84 -3.40
N LEU A 119 15.99 -2.25 -3.91
CA LEU A 119 15.86 -2.82 -5.26
C LEU A 119 16.27 -1.81 -6.35
N ARG A 120 15.87 -0.53 -6.20
CA ARG A 120 16.24 0.55 -7.12
C ARG A 120 17.74 0.78 -7.17
N ILE A 121 18.40 0.73 -6.01
CA ILE A 121 19.86 0.91 -5.91
C ILE A 121 20.61 -0.33 -6.41
N MET A 122 20.24 -1.51 -5.94
CA MET A 122 20.93 -2.78 -6.23
C MET A 122 20.61 -3.31 -7.63
N GLY A 123 19.46 -2.96 -8.18
CA GLY A 123 19.03 -3.35 -9.51
C GLY A 123 19.83 -2.68 -10.64
N ASN A 124 20.68 -1.70 -10.32
CA ASN A 124 21.54 -1.04 -11.31
C ASN A 124 22.45 -2.06 -11.99
N GLY A 125 22.34 -2.18 -13.32
CA GLY A 125 23.05 -3.20 -14.10
C GLY A 125 22.28 -4.50 -14.33
N TYR A 126 21.12 -4.69 -13.67
CA TYR A 126 20.21 -5.82 -13.85
C TYR A 126 18.86 -5.37 -14.42
N ILE A 127 18.34 -4.27 -13.91
CA ILE A 127 17.01 -3.71 -14.25
C ILE A 127 17.18 -2.66 -15.34
N ALA A 128 16.38 -2.77 -16.42
CA ALA A 128 16.31 -1.76 -17.48
C ALA A 128 15.34 -0.63 -17.11
N ASP A 129 14.22 -0.97 -16.45
CA ASP A 129 13.22 0.00 -15.98
C ASP A 129 12.52 -0.54 -14.72
N LEU A 130 12.27 0.36 -13.77
CA LEU A 130 11.49 0.12 -12.55
C LEU A 130 10.38 1.15 -12.46
N LYS A 131 9.15 0.70 -12.63
CA LYS A 131 7.95 1.54 -12.61
C LYS A 131 7.16 1.29 -11.34
N ILE A 132 6.91 2.32 -10.54
CA ILE A 132 6.05 2.26 -9.36
C ILE A 132 4.59 2.35 -9.81
N ILE A 133 3.77 1.41 -9.35
CA ILE A 133 2.31 1.35 -9.58
C ILE A 133 1.58 1.90 -8.35
N ALA A 134 1.97 1.45 -7.16
CA ALA A 134 1.42 1.88 -5.88
C ALA A 134 2.55 1.96 -4.85
N ASP A 135 2.52 2.96 -3.97
CA ASP A 135 3.48 3.12 -2.87
C ASP A 135 2.87 2.78 -1.51
N ASP A 136 1.60 3.07 -1.31
CA ASP A 136 0.90 2.88 -0.03
C ASP A 136 -0.37 2.05 -0.18
N MET A 137 -1.19 2.34 -1.21
CA MET A 137 -2.44 1.65 -1.48
C MET A 137 -2.58 1.31 -2.96
N GLY A 138 -3.26 0.19 -3.21
CA GLY A 138 -3.62 -0.23 -4.55
C GLY A 138 -4.82 -1.16 -4.53
N SER A 139 -5.17 -1.68 -5.69
CA SER A 139 -6.25 -2.66 -5.83
C SER A 139 -5.94 -3.70 -6.89
N PHE A 140 -6.52 -4.89 -6.71
CA PHE A 140 -6.52 -5.95 -7.71
C PHE A 140 -7.90 -6.07 -8.31
N GLU A 141 -7.98 -6.12 -9.64
CA GLU A 141 -9.20 -6.31 -10.40
C GLU A 141 -9.09 -7.56 -11.27
N ILE A 142 -10.15 -8.39 -11.30
CA ILE A 142 -10.23 -9.53 -12.18
C ILE A 142 -10.75 -9.05 -13.53
N ASP A 143 -9.91 -9.09 -14.56
CA ASP A 143 -10.31 -8.88 -15.94
C ASP A 143 -10.88 -10.18 -16.50
N GLU A 144 -12.19 -10.31 -16.44
CA GLU A 144 -12.93 -11.49 -16.94
C GLU A 144 -12.75 -11.69 -18.45
N THR A 145 -12.46 -10.61 -19.20
CA THR A 145 -12.32 -10.66 -20.66
C THR A 145 -11.01 -11.31 -21.06
N ASN A 146 -9.93 -10.94 -20.41
CA ASN A 146 -8.58 -11.43 -20.72
C ASN A 146 -8.10 -12.53 -19.77
N HIS A 147 -8.94 -12.93 -18.81
CA HIS A 147 -8.61 -13.91 -17.76
C HIS A 147 -7.32 -13.56 -17.01
N GLN A 148 -7.16 -12.29 -16.67
CA GLN A 148 -6.00 -11.76 -15.96
C GLN A 148 -6.44 -11.07 -14.68
N ILE A 149 -5.50 -10.93 -13.74
CA ILE A 149 -5.71 -10.11 -12.56
C ILE A 149 -4.78 -8.92 -12.68
N LEU A 150 -5.38 -7.74 -12.69
CA LEU A 150 -4.70 -6.47 -12.89
C LEU A 150 -4.46 -5.78 -11.55
N CYS A 151 -3.30 -5.17 -11.42
CA CYS A 151 -2.90 -4.34 -10.28
C CYS A 151 -2.97 -2.87 -10.67
N TYR A 152 -3.62 -2.05 -9.84
CA TYR A 152 -3.77 -0.61 -9.99
C TYR A 152 -3.22 0.13 -8.79
N GLY A 153 -2.77 1.37 -9.00
CA GLY A 153 -2.42 2.30 -7.93
C GLY A 153 -3.58 3.21 -7.53
N THR A 154 -3.35 4.05 -6.53
CA THR A 154 -4.35 5.02 -6.01
C THR A 154 -3.83 6.45 -5.97
N GLU A 155 -2.55 6.61 -5.82
CA GLU A 155 -1.90 7.92 -5.66
C GLU A 155 -0.66 8.05 -6.55
N ILE A 156 -0.37 9.29 -6.98
CA ILE A 156 0.81 9.60 -7.80
C ILE A 156 2.02 10.00 -6.95
N GLY A 157 1.83 10.28 -5.67
CA GLY A 157 2.87 10.73 -4.75
C GLY A 157 3.06 9.82 -3.55
N ALA A 158 4.30 9.59 -3.15
CA ALA A 158 4.65 8.96 -1.88
C ALA A 158 4.61 9.98 -0.74
N PHE A 159 4.09 9.58 0.42
CA PHE A 159 4.00 10.39 1.63
C PHE A 159 5.05 9.96 2.65
N VAL A 160 6.26 10.49 2.50
CA VAL A 160 7.48 10.02 3.15
C VAL A 160 7.84 10.87 4.38
N ARG A 161 8.34 10.26 5.45
CA ARG A 161 8.90 10.97 6.59
C ARG A 161 10.24 11.57 6.23
N LEU A 162 10.53 12.81 6.72
CA LEU A 162 11.82 13.47 6.47
C LEU A 162 12.99 12.76 7.15
N ASP A 163 12.76 12.16 8.29
CA ASP A 163 13.76 11.40 9.03
C ASP A 163 14.07 10.02 8.43
N ASP A 164 13.20 9.50 7.56
CA ASP A 164 13.40 8.27 6.80
C ASP A 164 14.12 8.53 5.45
N LEU A 165 14.36 9.81 5.07
CA LEU A 165 15.06 10.18 3.86
C LEU A 165 16.57 10.02 4.04
N GLU A 166 17.16 9.01 3.39
CA GLU A 166 18.61 8.86 3.35
C GLU A 166 19.29 9.93 2.47
N LYS A 167 20.58 10.19 2.77
CA LYS A 167 21.41 11.07 1.94
C LYS A 167 21.50 10.53 0.52
N GLY A 168 20.97 11.28 -0.45
CA GLY A 168 20.90 10.89 -1.86
C GLY A 168 19.50 10.54 -2.34
N TYR A 169 18.54 10.38 -1.44
CA TYR A 169 17.14 10.27 -1.80
C TYR A 169 16.62 11.65 -2.19
N ALA A 170 16.60 11.92 -3.48
CA ALA A 170 15.77 12.95 -4.12
C ALA A 170 15.71 14.35 -3.47
N PHE A 171 16.75 14.80 -2.74
CA PHE A 171 16.82 16.21 -2.34
C PHE A 171 16.68 17.16 -3.54
N GLU A 172 17.04 16.71 -4.73
CA GLU A 172 16.84 17.44 -5.98
C GLU A 172 15.37 17.45 -6.45
N GLN A 173 14.54 16.51 -5.94
CA GLN A 173 13.11 16.38 -6.24
C GLN A 173 12.20 16.86 -5.11
N ILE A 174 12.75 17.22 -3.95
CA ILE A 174 11.98 17.82 -2.84
C ILE A 174 11.61 19.26 -3.23
N ASP A 175 10.79 19.39 -4.24
CA ASP A 175 10.23 20.66 -4.57
C ASP A 175 8.82 20.72 -3.97
N ARG A 176 8.71 21.28 -2.73
CA ARG A 176 7.56 22.10 -2.36
C ARG A 176 6.44 21.59 -1.48
N ALA A 177 6.49 20.41 -0.86
CA ALA A 177 5.42 20.10 0.07
C ALA A 177 5.94 19.46 1.37
N ILE A 178 6.61 20.26 2.19
CA ILE A 178 6.88 19.86 3.58
C ILE A 178 5.60 20.10 4.36
N ILE A 179 5.02 19.02 4.88
CA ILE A 179 3.82 19.06 5.71
C ILE A 179 4.23 18.77 7.14
N MET A 180 4.06 19.76 8.01
CA MET A 180 4.41 19.67 9.43
C MET A 180 3.14 19.61 10.27
N SER A 181 3.15 18.77 11.31
CA SER A 181 2.17 18.87 12.38
C SER A 181 2.65 19.92 13.40
N PRO A 182 1.80 20.90 13.78
CA PRO A 182 2.18 21.89 14.77
C PRO A 182 2.51 21.34 16.16
N GLN A 183 2.00 20.14 16.47
CA GLN A 183 2.10 19.52 17.80
C GLN A 183 3.13 18.39 17.88
N LYS A 184 3.66 17.92 16.75
CA LYS A 184 4.64 16.83 16.72
C LYS A 184 5.68 17.12 15.64
N THR A 185 6.94 16.87 15.94
CA THR A 185 8.07 16.89 15.00
C THR A 185 7.96 15.75 13.98
N ASN A 186 6.86 15.65 13.28
CA ASN A 186 6.63 14.62 12.27
C ASN A 186 6.45 15.30 10.91
N ALA A 187 7.55 15.79 10.36
CA ALA A 187 7.54 16.38 9.05
C ALA A 187 7.45 15.30 7.97
N ARG A 188 6.58 15.51 7.01
CA ARG A 188 6.40 14.65 5.84
C ARG A 188 6.64 15.44 4.57
N VAL A 189 7.11 14.76 3.56
CA VAL A 189 7.25 15.29 2.21
C VAL A 189 6.45 14.42 1.24
N ILE A 190 5.85 15.05 0.24
CA ILE A 190 5.20 14.35 -0.86
C ILE A 190 6.17 14.34 -2.03
N LEU A 191 6.58 13.14 -2.45
CA LEU A 191 7.42 12.93 -3.61
C LEU A 191 6.58 12.34 -4.75
N PRO A 192 6.62 12.90 -5.96
CA PRO A 192 6.01 12.27 -7.13
C PRO A 192 6.78 11.00 -7.45
N VAL A 193 6.11 9.84 -7.42
CA VAL A 193 6.74 8.54 -7.65
C VAL A 193 6.22 7.84 -8.89
N THR A 194 5.05 8.26 -9.41
CA THR A 194 4.39 7.68 -10.58
C THR A 194 3.55 8.72 -11.31
N THR A 195 2.81 8.29 -12.33
CA THR A 195 1.93 9.15 -13.13
C THR A 195 0.51 8.63 -13.12
N VAL A 196 -0.47 9.49 -13.45
CA VAL A 196 -1.88 9.12 -13.60
C VAL A 196 -2.06 7.96 -14.57
N ASP A 197 -1.44 8.05 -15.76
CA ASP A 197 -1.49 6.98 -16.73
C ASP A 197 -1.01 5.63 -16.17
N CYS A 198 -0.04 5.67 -15.28
CA CYS A 198 0.50 4.47 -14.66
C CYS A 198 -0.49 3.87 -13.66
N ILE A 199 -1.07 4.67 -12.77
CA ILE A 199 -1.99 4.17 -11.74
C ILE A 199 -3.31 3.67 -12.34
N LEU A 200 -3.77 4.24 -13.45
CA LEU A 200 -5.03 3.88 -14.11
C LEU A 200 -4.90 2.76 -15.15
N LYS A 201 -3.68 2.43 -15.59
CA LYS A 201 -3.48 1.50 -16.71
C LYS A 201 -3.85 0.05 -16.39
N GLY A 202 -3.71 -0.39 -15.16
CA GLY A 202 -3.76 -1.80 -14.78
C GLY A 202 -2.59 -2.62 -15.35
N PHE A 203 -1.97 -3.43 -14.51
CA PHE A 203 -0.84 -4.28 -14.89
C PHE A 203 -1.10 -5.71 -14.43
N PRO A 204 -0.98 -6.73 -15.30
CA PRO A 204 -1.05 -8.12 -14.87
C PRO A 204 -0.08 -8.39 -13.74
N ILE A 205 -0.57 -8.97 -12.64
CA ILE A 205 0.23 -9.28 -11.46
C ILE A 205 0.87 -10.66 -11.58
N ASP A 206 2.15 -10.77 -11.22
CA ASP A 206 2.91 -12.03 -11.26
C ASP A 206 3.24 -12.54 -9.85
N TYR A 207 3.53 -11.63 -8.91
CA TYR A 207 3.99 -11.97 -7.56
C TYR A 207 3.27 -11.14 -6.53
N ILE A 208 2.78 -11.78 -5.46
CA ILE A 208 2.15 -11.13 -4.30
C ILE A 208 2.86 -11.65 -3.04
N PHE A 209 3.43 -10.73 -2.27
CA PHE A 209 4.11 -11.06 -1.02
C PHE A 209 3.45 -10.39 0.17
N TYR A 210 3.39 -11.09 1.29
CA TYR A 210 3.21 -10.49 2.60
C TYR A 210 4.58 -10.07 3.17
N ALA A 211 4.70 -8.84 3.63
CA ALA A 211 5.95 -8.31 4.21
C ALA A 211 6.07 -8.74 5.67
N ASN A 212 6.92 -9.71 5.94
CA ASN A 212 7.24 -10.19 7.29
C ASN A 212 8.49 -9.47 7.79
N ASN A 213 8.32 -8.58 8.78
CA ASN A 213 9.43 -7.78 9.32
C ASN A 213 9.98 -8.27 10.67
N HIS A 214 9.47 -9.37 11.21
CA HIS A 214 9.71 -9.81 12.58
C HIS A 214 10.35 -11.19 12.71
N GLU A 215 10.39 -11.99 11.65
CA GLU A 215 11.02 -13.30 11.66
C GLU A 215 12.47 -13.25 11.15
N GLU A 216 13.34 -14.01 11.81
CA GLU A 216 14.71 -14.26 11.33
C GLU A 216 14.72 -15.21 10.13
N ILE A 217 15.82 -15.15 9.39
CA ILE A 217 16.07 -16.05 8.26
C ILE A 217 16.94 -17.18 8.71
N ASP A 218 16.51 -18.42 8.46
CA ASP A 218 17.26 -19.66 8.71
C ASP A 218 16.97 -20.68 7.60
N GLU A 219 17.38 -21.94 7.78
CA GLU A 219 17.18 -23.01 6.81
C GLU A 219 15.69 -23.39 6.61
N PHE A 220 14.83 -23.13 7.61
CA PHE A 220 13.39 -23.40 7.56
C PHE A 220 12.58 -22.15 7.18
N HIS A 221 13.17 -20.97 7.33
CA HIS A 221 12.55 -19.69 7.10
C HIS A 221 13.35 -18.88 6.07
N PRO A 222 13.24 -19.22 4.77
CA PRO A 222 13.98 -18.52 3.71
C PRO A 222 13.50 -17.08 3.56
N VAL A 223 14.29 -16.25 2.88
CA VAL A 223 13.94 -14.83 2.62
C VAL A 223 12.60 -14.71 1.92
N ILE A 224 12.38 -15.54 0.90
CA ILE A 224 11.10 -15.65 0.17
C ILE A 224 10.58 -17.06 0.35
N GLU A 225 9.33 -17.16 0.74
CA GLU A 225 8.63 -18.41 0.95
C GLU A 225 7.28 -18.38 0.22
N ARG A 226 7.04 -19.38 -0.64
CA ARG A 226 5.75 -19.54 -1.31
C ARG A 226 4.76 -20.24 -0.37
N PHE A 227 3.54 -19.75 -0.30
CA PHE A 227 2.49 -20.47 0.44
C PHE A 227 2.02 -21.70 -0.32
N PRO A 228 1.81 -22.81 0.38
CA PRO A 228 1.46 -24.09 -0.26
C PRO A 228 0.04 -24.08 -0.84
N ASP A 229 -0.87 -23.36 -0.22
CA ASP A 229 -2.31 -23.36 -0.52
C ASP A 229 -2.98 -22.02 -0.16
N ILE A 230 -4.27 -21.93 -0.51
CA ILE A 230 -5.11 -20.75 -0.29
C ILE A 230 -5.30 -20.49 1.21
N GLU A 231 -5.51 -21.54 1.98
CA GLU A 231 -5.80 -21.49 3.41
C GLU A 231 -4.63 -20.86 4.16
N LYS A 232 -3.41 -21.31 3.87
CA LYS A 232 -2.20 -20.74 4.49
C LYS A 232 -1.96 -19.30 4.07
N ALA A 233 -2.19 -18.99 2.81
CA ALA A 233 -2.07 -17.61 2.30
C ALA A 233 -3.08 -16.68 3.02
N LEU A 234 -4.37 -17.05 3.06
CA LEU A 234 -5.40 -16.26 3.73
C LEU A 234 -5.11 -16.10 5.22
N GLU A 235 -4.70 -17.18 5.92
CA GLU A 235 -4.30 -17.13 7.33
C GLU A 235 -3.29 -16.02 7.61
N VAL A 236 -2.18 -15.98 6.84
CA VAL A 236 -1.10 -15.00 7.03
C VAL A 236 -1.59 -13.57 6.74
N PHE A 237 -2.34 -13.36 5.66
CA PHE A 237 -2.86 -12.03 5.32
C PHE A 237 -3.94 -11.55 6.30
N GLN A 238 -4.81 -12.44 6.79
CA GLN A 238 -5.83 -12.12 7.78
C GLN A 238 -5.22 -11.84 9.15
N GLU A 239 -4.23 -12.62 9.57
CA GLU A 239 -3.50 -12.36 10.82
C GLU A 239 -2.79 -11.00 10.76
N GLY A 240 -2.19 -10.66 9.62
CA GLY A 240 -1.57 -9.38 9.37
C GLY A 240 -0.46 -9.04 10.38
N LYS A 241 0.35 -10.01 10.78
CA LYS A 241 1.33 -9.90 11.86
C LYS A 241 2.54 -9.07 11.47
N ALA A 242 2.88 -8.07 12.29
CA ALA A 242 4.03 -7.21 12.06
C ALA A 242 4.64 -6.69 13.37
N MET A 243 5.94 -6.43 13.39
CA MET A 243 6.61 -5.71 14.48
C MET A 243 6.38 -4.21 14.30
N SER A 244 5.72 -3.59 15.27
CA SER A 244 5.51 -2.13 15.29
C SER A 244 6.82 -1.41 15.62
N LYS A 245 7.16 -0.37 14.84
CA LYS A 245 8.33 0.49 15.08
C LYS A 245 8.00 1.78 15.85
N GLY A 246 6.90 1.80 16.61
CA GLY A 246 6.54 2.98 17.42
C GLY A 246 6.08 4.19 16.60
N THR A 247 5.73 4.00 15.32
CA THR A 247 5.11 5.04 14.48
C THR A 247 3.66 5.33 14.89
N THR A 248 3.08 4.41 15.66
CA THR A 248 1.78 4.48 16.30
C THR A 248 1.96 4.29 17.82
N THR A 249 0.86 4.26 18.56
CA THR A 249 0.87 3.95 20.03
C THR A 249 1.18 2.48 20.35
N SER A 250 1.28 1.62 19.31
CA SER A 250 1.52 0.19 19.46
C SER A 250 3.01 -0.12 19.61
N VAL A 251 3.35 -1.06 20.50
CA VAL A 251 4.72 -1.54 20.75
C VAL A 251 4.75 -3.05 20.68
N GLY A 252 5.77 -3.62 20.02
CA GLY A 252 5.94 -5.06 19.87
C GLY A 252 5.20 -5.62 18.63
N ILE A 253 4.91 -6.92 18.65
CA ILE A 253 4.18 -7.58 17.57
C ILE A 253 2.70 -7.19 17.66
N VAL A 254 2.14 -6.77 16.54
CA VAL A 254 0.73 -6.40 16.37
C VAL A 254 0.12 -7.20 15.23
N ASN A 255 -1.18 -7.43 15.32
CA ASN A 255 -1.95 -8.05 14.25
C ASN A 255 -2.82 -6.97 13.58
N SER A 256 -2.76 -6.92 12.26
CA SER A 256 -3.41 -5.89 11.46
C SER A 256 -4.02 -6.55 10.23
N TYR A 257 -5.31 -6.86 10.30
CA TYR A 257 -6.05 -7.57 9.24
C TYR A 257 -5.74 -7.00 7.85
N PHE A 258 -5.22 -7.85 6.96
CA PHE A 258 -4.73 -7.48 5.62
C PHE A 258 -3.84 -6.23 5.64
N ALA A 259 -2.95 -6.14 6.64
CA ALA A 259 -2.04 -5.02 6.83
C ALA A 259 -2.76 -3.66 6.95
N ASN A 260 -3.94 -3.62 7.56
CA ASN A 260 -4.74 -2.41 7.75
C ASN A 260 -5.15 -1.76 6.42
N ILE A 261 -6.06 -2.39 5.71
CA ILE A 261 -6.55 -1.94 4.39
C ILE A 261 -7.34 -0.62 4.42
N PHE A 262 -7.32 0.12 5.52
CA PHE A 262 -8.13 1.32 5.71
C PHE A 262 -9.59 1.14 5.27
N GLY A 263 -10.41 0.64 6.16
CA GLY A 263 -11.84 0.45 5.90
C GLY A 263 -12.64 0.41 7.19
N PRO A 264 -13.87 0.94 7.18
CA PRO A 264 -14.77 0.82 8.32
C PRO A 264 -15.07 -0.64 8.62
N ILE A 265 -15.20 -0.98 9.90
CA ILE A 265 -15.42 -2.35 10.38
C ILE A 265 -16.68 -3.01 9.79
N GLN A 266 -17.71 -2.21 9.42
CA GLN A 266 -18.94 -2.74 8.80
C GLN A 266 -18.69 -3.36 7.40
N TYR A 267 -17.56 -3.12 6.77
CA TYR A 267 -17.19 -3.73 5.50
C TYR A 267 -16.26 -4.93 5.65
N PHE A 268 -15.98 -5.38 6.87
CA PHE A 268 -15.12 -6.52 7.12
C PHE A 268 -15.59 -7.79 6.39
N ASP A 269 -16.86 -8.16 6.57
CA ASP A 269 -17.43 -9.37 5.95
C ASP A 269 -17.43 -9.28 4.40
N LEU A 270 -17.63 -8.08 3.85
CA LEU A 270 -17.56 -7.87 2.41
C LEU A 270 -16.12 -8.06 1.91
N HIS A 271 -15.14 -7.46 2.61
CA HIS A 271 -13.73 -7.61 2.25
C HIS A 271 -13.29 -9.08 2.33
N GLU A 272 -13.70 -9.81 3.37
CA GLU A 272 -13.35 -11.22 3.54
C GLU A 272 -13.86 -12.07 2.36
N LYS A 273 -15.13 -11.88 1.94
CA LYS A 273 -15.68 -12.57 0.77
C LYS A 273 -14.92 -12.25 -0.51
N ILE A 274 -14.57 -10.97 -0.72
CA ILE A 274 -13.78 -10.54 -1.88
C ILE A 274 -12.38 -11.18 -1.81
N ALA A 275 -11.71 -11.15 -0.65
CA ALA A 275 -10.39 -11.74 -0.47
C ALA A 275 -10.40 -13.25 -0.77
N GLN A 276 -11.36 -14.01 -0.25
CA GLN A 276 -11.50 -15.44 -0.55
C GLN A 276 -11.64 -15.70 -2.06
N ARG A 277 -12.48 -14.92 -2.77
CA ARG A 277 -12.63 -15.01 -4.22
C ARG A 277 -11.30 -14.74 -4.92
N TYR A 278 -10.63 -13.64 -4.59
CA TYR A 278 -9.38 -13.24 -5.25
C TYR A 278 -8.24 -14.22 -5.00
N PHE A 279 -8.08 -14.71 -3.77
CA PHE A 279 -7.04 -15.71 -3.49
C PHE A 279 -7.29 -17.01 -4.25
N SER A 280 -8.54 -17.42 -4.42
CA SER A 280 -8.88 -18.55 -5.30
C SER A 280 -8.46 -18.29 -6.75
N GLU A 281 -8.75 -17.09 -7.29
CA GLU A 281 -8.35 -16.74 -8.67
C GLU A 281 -6.84 -16.57 -8.83
N PHE A 282 -6.12 -16.01 -7.83
CA PHE A 282 -4.66 -15.93 -7.83
C PHE A 282 -4.01 -17.33 -7.96
N PHE A 283 -4.47 -18.29 -7.17
CA PHE A 283 -3.95 -19.67 -7.23
C PHE A 283 -4.31 -20.36 -8.55
N LYS A 284 -5.54 -20.17 -9.07
CA LYS A 284 -5.94 -20.70 -10.39
C LYS A 284 -5.08 -20.13 -11.53
N ALA A 285 -4.77 -18.84 -11.46
CA ALA A 285 -3.91 -18.16 -12.44
C ALA A 285 -2.42 -18.48 -12.25
N ASN A 286 -2.07 -19.34 -11.25
CA ASN A 286 -0.69 -19.68 -10.88
C ASN A 286 0.19 -18.46 -10.54
N ILE A 287 -0.41 -17.38 -10.01
CA ILE A 287 0.32 -16.25 -9.48
C ILE A 287 1.12 -16.72 -8.26
N PHE A 288 2.35 -16.24 -8.12
CA PHE A 288 3.16 -16.57 -6.95
C PHE A 288 2.63 -15.79 -5.74
N ILE A 289 2.14 -16.50 -4.73
CA ILE A 289 1.73 -15.91 -3.44
C ILE A 289 2.61 -16.45 -2.34
N GLY A 290 3.19 -15.56 -1.54
CA GLY A 290 4.09 -15.94 -0.48
C GLY A 290 4.35 -14.83 0.53
N GLN A 291 5.40 -14.98 1.31
CA GLN A 291 5.90 -13.93 2.18
C GLN A 291 7.35 -13.58 1.83
N ILE A 292 7.73 -12.35 2.16
CA ILE A 292 9.10 -11.87 2.05
C ILE A 292 9.56 -11.34 3.42
N ARG A 293 10.66 -11.89 3.93
CA ARG A 293 11.23 -11.52 5.23
C ARG A 293 12.14 -10.30 5.08
N THR A 294 11.58 -9.13 5.39
CA THR A 294 12.30 -7.85 5.32
C THR A 294 13.15 -7.60 6.54
N ARG A 295 12.82 -8.23 7.67
CA ARG A 295 13.49 -8.10 8.99
C ARG A 295 13.62 -6.65 9.49
N LEU A 296 12.87 -5.73 8.92
CA LEU A 296 12.98 -4.31 9.28
C LEU A 296 12.64 -4.06 10.76
N GLY A 297 11.81 -4.91 11.37
CA GLY A 297 11.44 -4.85 12.80
C GLY A 297 12.47 -5.44 13.75
N ILE A 298 13.54 -6.07 13.26
CA ILE A 298 14.57 -6.72 14.06
C ILE A 298 15.71 -5.74 14.29
N PRO A 299 16.10 -5.46 15.55
CA PRO A 299 17.19 -4.53 15.87
C PRO A 299 18.51 -4.92 15.18
N GLY A 300 19.12 -3.97 14.48
CA GLY A 300 20.37 -4.17 13.72
C GLY A 300 20.18 -4.73 12.31
N GLN A 301 18.94 -5.00 11.88
CA GLN A 301 18.63 -5.49 10.54
C GLN A 301 17.98 -4.42 9.65
N GLU A 302 17.89 -3.17 10.12
CA GLU A 302 17.16 -2.09 9.45
C GLU A 302 17.64 -1.83 8.03
N MET A 303 18.94 -1.98 7.78
CA MET A 303 19.55 -1.84 6.46
C MET A 303 19.69 -3.19 5.74
N ASN A 304 20.22 -4.20 6.45
CA ASN A 304 20.52 -5.48 5.84
C ASN A 304 19.28 -6.28 5.44
N GLY A 305 18.19 -6.15 6.22
CA GLY A 305 16.95 -6.86 5.96
C GLY A 305 16.36 -6.52 4.58
N PRO A 306 16.05 -5.24 4.29
CA PRO A 306 15.55 -4.82 2.98
C PRO A 306 16.50 -5.13 1.82
N GLN A 307 17.81 -5.00 2.02
CA GLN A 307 18.81 -5.36 1.00
C GLN A 307 18.79 -6.86 0.69
N THR A 308 18.69 -7.71 1.73
CA THR A 308 18.57 -9.17 1.57
C THR A 308 17.28 -9.52 0.83
N ALA A 309 16.16 -8.90 1.19
CA ALA A 309 14.88 -9.07 0.52
C ALA A 309 14.95 -8.68 -0.96
N SER A 310 15.59 -7.54 -1.27
CA SER A 310 15.79 -7.07 -2.64
C SER A 310 16.68 -8.00 -3.46
N THR A 311 17.76 -8.53 -2.87
CA THR A 311 18.61 -9.55 -3.52
C THR A 311 17.80 -10.79 -3.88
N ALA A 312 16.99 -11.29 -2.95
CA ALA A 312 16.15 -12.45 -3.19
C ALA A 312 15.08 -12.20 -4.28
N LEU A 313 14.53 -10.98 -4.37
CA LEU A 313 13.64 -10.61 -5.47
C LEU A 313 14.37 -10.60 -6.81
N ILE A 314 15.59 -10.05 -6.87
CA ILE A 314 16.43 -10.05 -8.07
C ILE A 314 16.69 -11.49 -8.54
N GLU A 315 17.02 -12.38 -7.64
CA GLU A 315 17.25 -13.79 -7.95
C GLU A 315 15.96 -14.49 -8.43
N LEU A 316 14.84 -14.24 -7.76
CA LEU A 316 13.54 -14.84 -8.08
C LEU A 316 13.06 -14.50 -9.50
N VAL A 317 13.20 -13.24 -9.91
CA VAL A 317 12.82 -12.81 -11.26
C VAL A 317 13.87 -13.08 -12.32
N GLY A 318 14.94 -13.83 -11.96
CA GLY A 318 15.95 -14.30 -12.90
C GLY A 318 16.82 -13.20 -13.50
N LEU A 319 17.03 -12.11 -12.77
CA LEU A 319 17.87 -11.00 -13.21
C LEU A 319 19.33 -11.49 -13.34
N LYS A 320 19.84 -11.60 -14.58
CA LYS A 320 21.23 -11.92 -14.86
C LYS A 320 22.04 -10.63 -15.01
N SER A 321 23.14 -10.53 -14.27
CA SER A 321 24.11 -9.43 -14.42
C SER A 321 24.57 -9.28 -15.87
N LYS A 322 24.71 -8.07 -16.35
CA LYS A 322 25.55 -7.79 -17.53
C LYS A 322 26.98 -8.18 -17.18
N LYS A 323 27.51 -9.25 -17.80
CA LYS A 323 28.95 -9.50 -17.84
C LYS A 323 29.66 -8.45 -18.68
#